data_9a591f9121b91f10cc67ef18504cf7e6
#
_entry.id   9a591f9121b91f10cc67ef18504cf7e6
#
_cell.length_a   1.000
_cell.length_b   1.000
_cell.length_c   1.000
_cell.angle_alpha   90.00
_cell.angle_beta   90.00
_cell.angle_gamma   90.00
#
_symmetry.space_group_name_H-M   'P 1'
#
loop_
_entity.id
_entity.type
_entity.pdbx_description
1 polymer ?
#
loop_
_entity_poly.entity_id
_entity_poly.type
_entity_poly.pdbx_seq_one_letter_code
_entity_poly.pdbx_strand_id
1 'polypeptide(L)'
;MFCAHKSPAQIDAVLDQLAAAGQGSLLTRLEPEREAMLRAEHRARLDYDPVSRTAFYACTPAADGAPRVGIVTAGSSDVPVAREALRTLTYCGVPALPVFDVGVAGLWRLLERIEELRSLPVLVVAAGMDAALPSVIGGLYGGLVVAVPTSVGYGVAAGGQAALNAILASCASGIVTVNIDNGYGAACAALRALNHRA
;
A
#
# COMPACT_ATOMS: atom_id res chain seq x y z
N MET A 1 1.29 -8.72 11.15
CA MET A 1 2.60 -9.42 11.31
C MET A 1 3.43 -9.25 10.04
N PHE A 2 4.72 -8.88 10.14
CA PHE A 2 5.66 -8.79 9.01
C PHE A 2 6.36 -10.15 8.79
N CYS A 3 6.24 -10.74 7.58
CA CYS A 3 6.66 -12.11 7.29
C CYS A 3 8.00 -12.24 6.54
N ALA A 4 8.56 -11.16 5.96
CA ALA A 4 9.71 -11.24 5.05
C ALA A 4 10.94 -11.98 5.61
N HIS A 5 11.21 -11.85 6.91
CA HIS A 5 12.39 -12.45 7.56
C HIS A 5 12.06 -13.59 8.53
N LYS A 6 10.83 -14.15 8.42
CA LYS A 6 10.39 -15.26 9.26
C LYS A 6 10.41 -16.57 8.47
N SER A 7 10.84 -17.65 9.09
CA SER A 7 10.65 -18.99 8.55
C SER A 7 9.16 -19.38 8.65
N PRO A 8 8.68 -20.35 7.85
CA PRO A 8 7.32 -20.87 7.97
C PRO A 8 6.99 -21.33 9.40
N ALA A 9 7.92 -22.02 10.08
CA ALA A 9 7.72 -22.45 11.46
C ALA A 9 7.57 -21.29 12.45
N GLN A 10 8.28 -20.17 12.24
CA GLN A 10 8.11 -18.97 13.07
C GLN A 10 6.76 -18.29 12.81
N ILE A 11 6.29 -18.30 11.57
CA ILE A 11 4.96 -17.77 11.23
C ILE A 11 3.90 -18.63 11.89
N ASP A 12 3.97 -19.96 11.74
CA ASP A 12 3.04 -20.90 12.36
C ASP A 12 2.98 -20.73 13.89
N ALA A 13 4.13 -20.58 14.56
CA ALA A 13 4.17 -20.36 16.01
C ALA A 13 3.46 -19.07 16.45
N VAL A 14 3.55 -17.99 15.66
CA VAL A 14 2.78 -16.76 15.93
C VAL A 14 1.29 -16.96 15.66
N LEU A 15 0.94 -17.70 14.60
CA LEU A 15 -0.45 -18.00 14.28
C LEU A 15 -1.11 -18.89 15.35
N ASP A 16 -0.35 -19.81 15.99
CA ASP A 16 -0.82 -20.59 17.15
C ASP A 16 -1.21 -19.66 18.31
N GLN A 17 -0.36 -18.69 18.63
CA GLN A 17 -0.63 -17.73 19.70
C GLN A 17 -1.87 -16.88 19.39
N LEU A 18 -2.01 -16.40 18.14
CA LEU A 18 -3.19 -15.65 17.70
C LEU A 18 -4.45 -16.51 17.77
N ALA A 19 -4.37 -17.77 17.35
CA ALA A 19 -5.47 -18.72 17.43
C ALA A 19 -5.91 -18.98 18.87
N ALA A 20 -4.96 -19.20 19.78
CA ALA A 20 -5.23 -19.39 21.19
C ALA A 20 -5.87 -18.16 21.86
N ALA A 21 -5.49 -16.96 21.39
CA ALA A 21 -6.07 -15.69 21.86
C ALA A 21 -7.39 -15.31 21.16
N GLY A 22 -7.85 -16.07 20.16
CA GLY A 22 -9.03 -15.72 19.35
C GLY A 22 -8.86 -14.44 18.54
N GLN A 23 -7.62 -14.07 18.20
CA GLN A 23 -7.31 -12.80 17.52
C GLN A 23 -7.05 -13.00 16.03
N GLY A 24 -7.66 -12.12 15.22
CA GLY A 24 -7.31 -11.97 13.82
C GLY A 24 -6.06 -11.12 13.62
N SER A 25 -5.43 -11.25 12.46
CA SER A 25 -4.22 -10.46 12.13
C SER A 25 -4.08 -10.21 10.64
N LEU A 26 -3.48 -9.05 10.29
CA LEU A 26 -2.94 -8.79 8.96
C LEU A 26 -1.49 -9.30 8.89
N LEU A 27 -1.22 -10.15 7.89
CA LEU A 27 0.12 -10.59 7.51
C LEU A 27 0.56 -9.78 6.28
N THR A 28 1.81 -9.30 6.28
CA THR A 28 2.41 -8.56 5.15
C THR A 28 3.71 -9.22 4.74
N ARG A 29 4.07 -9.07 3.47
CA ARG A 29 5.29 -9.68 2.87
C ARG A 29 5.33 -11.20 3.05
N LEU A 30 4.17 -11.84 2.91
CA LEU A 30 4.05 -13.31 2.89
C LEU A 30 4.22 -13.79 1.45
N GLU A 31 5.42 -14.24 1.11
CA GLU A 31 5.71 -14.77 -0.22
C GLU A 31 4.91 -16.06 -0.49
N PRO A 32 4.47 -16.30 -1.76
CA PRO A 32 3.66 -17.48 -2.09
C PRO A 32 4.30 -18.82 -1.68
N GLU A 33 5.61 -18.93 -1.85
CA GLU A 33 6.36 -20.14 -1.46
C GLU A 33 6.31 -20.37 0.04
N ARG A 34 6.34 -19.30 0.83
CA ARG A 34 6.24 -19.35 2.29
C ARG A 34 4.84 -19.67 2.75
N GLU A 35 3.84 -19.06 2.10
CA GLU A 35 2.43 -19.36 2.34
C GLU A 35 2.16 -20.86 2.13
N ALA A 36 2.64 -21.43 1.02
CA ALA A 36 2.48 -22.83 0.68
C ALA A 36 3.10 -23.80 1.70
N MET A 37 4.12 -23.36 2.45
CA MET A 37 4.83 -24.15 3.48
C MET A 37 4.21 -24.04 4.88
N LEU A 38 3.21 -23.20 5.08
CA LEU A 38 2.49 -23.11 6.35
C LEU A 38 1.64 -24.35 6.58
N ARG A 39 1.36 -24.67 7.84
CA ARG A 39 0.49 -25.78 8.21
C ARG A 39 -0.91 -25.62 7.61
N ALA A 40 -1.51 -26.72 7.17
CA ALA A 40 -2.81 -26.72 6.49
C ALA A 40 -3.93 -26.04 7.29
N GLU A 41 -3.91 -26.23 8.60
CA GLU A 41 -4.88 -25.62 9.53
C GLU A 41 -4.80 -24.08 9.56
N HIS A 42 -3.60 -23.50 9.43
CA HIS A 42 -3.43 -22.05 9.34
C HIS A 42 -3.80 -21.54 7.96
N ARG A 43 -3.36 -22.24 6.89
CA ARG A 43 -3.70 -21.88 5.52
C ARG A 43 -5.20 -21.84 5.28
N ALA A 44 -5.96 -22.77 5.85
CA ALA A 44 -7.42 -22.78 5.76
C ALA A 44 -8.11 -21.55 6.37
N ARG A 45 -7.40 -20.77 7.19
CA ARG A 45 -7.90 -19.55 7.85
C ARG A 45 -7.32 -18.27 7.27
N LEU A 46 -6.55 -18.36 6.17
CA LEU A 46 -5.99 -17.22 5.46
C LEU A 46 -6.89 -16.78 4.30
N ASP A 47 -7.23 -15.49 4.27
CA ASP A 47 -7.61 -14.79 3.05
C ASP A 47 -6.33 -14.21 2.43
N TYR A 48 -5.66 -15.01 1.59
CA TYR A 48 -4.37 -14.67 1.00
C TYR A 48 -4.52 -13.98 -0.37
N ASP A 49 -3.87 -12.82 -0.52
CA ASP A 49 -3.73 -12.10 -1.78
C ASP A 49 -2.28 -12.21 -2.31
N PRO A 50 -2.03 -13.03 -3.33
CA PRO A 50 -0.68 -13.22 -3.86
C PRO A 50 -0.11 -11.97 -4.55
N VAL A 51 -0.96 -11.05 -5.04
CA VAL A 51 -0.52 -9.83 -5.71
C VAL A 51 0.16 -8.88 -4.70
N SER A 52 -0.46 -8.63 -3.56
CA SER A 52 0.11 -7.79 -2.50
C SER A 52 0.97 -8.57 -1.50
N ARG A 53 0.99 -9.90 -1.58
CA ARG A 53 1.66 -10.78 -0.62
C ARG A 53 1.19 -10.51 0.82
N THR A 54 -0.11 -10.26 0.97
CA THR A 54 -0.75 -10.04 2.27
C THR A 54 -1.79 -11.11 2.55
N ALA A 55 -2.07 -11.35 3.82
CA ALA A 55 -3.19 -12.20 4.20
C ALA A 55 -3.94 -11.64 5.40
N PHE A 56 -5.26 -11.83 5.44
CA PHE A 56 -6.04 -11.72 6.66
C PHE A 56 -6.12 -13.11 7.30
N TYR A 57 -5.69 -13.22 8.53
CA TYR A 57 -5.76 -14.47 9.29
C TYR A 57 -6.92 -14.42 10.28
N ALA A 58 -7.80 -15.40 10.19
CA ALA A 58 -8.92 -15.58 11.13
C ALA A 58 -9.80 -14.32 11.33
N CYS A 59 -9.89 -13.47 10.33
CA CYS A 59 -10.76 -12.30 10.33
C CYS A 59 -11.24 -11.99 8.90
N THR A 60 -12.38 -11.30 8.81
CA THR A 60 -12.96 -10.80 7.56
C THR A 60 -13.15 -9.29 7.73
N PRO A 61 -12.09 -8.49 7.51
CA PRO A 61 -12.19 -7.05 7.68
C PRO A 61 -13.16 -6.45 6.65
N ALA A 62 -13.96 -5.50 7.11
CA ALA A 62 -14.83 -4.70 6.25
C ALA A 62 -14.45 -3.22 6.39
N ALA A 63 -14.49 -2.51 5.28
CA ALA A 63 -14.24 -1.07 5.22
C ALA A 63 -15.43 -0.43 4.47
N ASP A 64 -16.48 -0.16 5.21
CA ASP A 64 -17.73 0.35 4.67
C ASP A 64 -17.79 1.88 4.69
N GLY A 65 -18.60 2.44 3.81
CA GLY A 65 -18.83 3.87 3.72
C GLY A 65 -18.09 4.57 2.59
N ALA A 66 -18.13 5.89 2.59
CA ALA A 66 -17.44 6.70 1.59
C ALA A 66 -15.91 6.59 1.73
N PRO A 67 -15.17 6.53 0.61
CA PRO A 67 -13.72 6.51 0.65
C PRO A 67 -13.12 7.70 1.40
N ARG A 68 -12.08 7.44 2.19
CA ARG A 68 -11.33 8.46 2.95
C ARG A 68 -9.87 8.58 2.51
N VAL A 69 -9.38 7.60 1.76
CA VAL A 69 -8.01 7.57 1.22
C VAL A 69 -8.06 7.19 -0.24
N GLY A 70 -7.37 7.92 -1.11
CA GLY A 70 -7.12 7.48 -2.48
C GLY A 70 -5.84 6.65 -2.55
N ILE A 71 -5.89 5.52 -3.26
CA ILE A 71 -4.72 4.67 -3.53
C ILE A 71 -4.42 4.75 -5.03
N VAL A 72 -3.34 5.44 -5.38
CA VAL A 72 -3.02 5.79 -6.75
C VAL A 72 -1.73 5.10 -7.19
N THR A 73 -1.70 4.55 -8.42
CA THR A 73 -0.45 4.01 -9.00
C THR A 73 -0.09 4.70 -10.30
N ALA A 74 1.22 4.86 -10.54
CA ALA A 74 1.75 5.34 -11.81
C ALA A 74 1.58 4.29 -12.91
N GLY A 75 1.99 3.05 -12.66
CA GLY A 75 1.85 1.95 -13.58
C GLY A 75 1.12 0.76 -12.96
N SER A 76 0.74 -0.20 -13.81
CA SER A 76 0.17 -1.48 -13.38
C SER A 76 1.16 -2.31 -12.56
N SER A 77 2.47 -2.14 -12.79
CA SER A 77 3.53 -2.82 -12.02
C SER A 77 3.67 -2.29 -10.58
N ASP A 78 3.13 -1.12 -10.26
CA ASP A 78 3.11 -0.56 -8.90
C ASP A 78 1.94 -1.09 -8.04
N VAL A 79 0.99 -1.77 -8.69
CA VAL A 79 -0.23 -2.29 -8.05
C VAL A 79 0.05 -3.21 -6.85
N PRO A 80 1.06 -4.09 -6.86
CA PRO A 80 1.35 -4.92 -5.68
C PRO A 80 1.57 -4.10 -4.40
N VAL A 81 2.33 -3.01 -4.48
CA VAL A 81 2.63 -2.11 -3.35
C VAL A 81 1.37 -1.33 -2.94
N ALA A 82 0.62 -0.83 -3.90
CA ALA A 82 -0.64 -0.13 -3.66
C ALA A 82 -1.69 -1.04 -3.02
N ARG A 83 -1.77 -2.32 -3.42
CA ARG A 83 -2.68 -3.31 -2.82
C ARG A 83 -2.27 -3.67 -1.38
N GLU A 84 -0.98 -3.67 -1.04
CA GLU A 84 -0.55 -3.81 0.36
C GLU A 84 -1.14 -2.67 1.21
N ALA A 85 -1.08 -1.42 0.72
CA ALA A 85 -1.69 -0.27 1.39
C ALA A 85 -3.21 -0.40 1.48
N LEU A 86 -3.87 -0.77 0.38
CA LEU A 86 -5.33 -0.96 0.33
C LEU A 86 -5.80 -2.00 1.35
N ARG A 87 -5.19 -3.19 1.37
CA ARG A 87 -5.55 -4.25 2.32
C ARG A 87 -5.24 -3.87 3.77
N THR A 88 -4.21 -3.06 4.00
CA THR A 88 -3.92 -2.52 5.33
C THR A 88 -5.02 -1.57 5.80
N LEU A 89 -5.49 -0.67 4.94
CA LEU A 89 -6.62 0.23 5.24
C LEU A 89 -7.90 -0.57 5.50
N THR A 90 -8.19 -1.57 4.66
CA THR A 90 -9.34 -2.47 4.84
C THR A 90 -9.28 -3.19 6.18
N TYR A 91 -8.10 -3.71 6.57
CA TYR A 91 -7.90 -4.34 7.88
C TYR A 91 -8.22 -3.40 9.05
N CYS A 92 -7.93 -2.11 8.88
CA CYS A 92 -8.22 -1.07 9.87
C CYS A 92 -9.62 -0.44 9.74
N GLY A 93 -10.50 -0.97 8.88
CA GLY A 93 -11.87 -0.49 8.71
C GLY A 93 -11.99 0.86 7.99
N VAL A 94 -10.96 1.27 7.22
CA VAL A 94 -10.97 2.55 6.49
C VAL A 94 -11.19 2.29 4.99
N PRO A 95 -12.32 2.76 4.43
CA PRO A 95 -12.59 2.62 3.01
C PRO A 95 -11.65 3.48 2.17
N ALA A 96 -11.17 2.92 1.05
CA ALA A 96 -10.24 3.59 0.15
C ALA A 96 -10.70 3.46 -1.32
N LEU A 97 -10.34 4.46 -2.13
CA LEU A 97 -10.62 4.53 -3.56
C LEU A 97 -9.37 4.12 -4.35
N PRO A 98 -9.34 2.97 -5.01
CA PRO A 98 -8.23 2.61 -5.89
C PRO A 98 -8.35 3.31 -7.24
N VAL A 99 -7.25 3.96 -7.69
CA VAL A 99 -7.08 4.58 -8.99
C VAL A 99 -5.72 4.14 -9.55
N PHE A 100 -5.74 3.12 -10.39
CA PHE A 100 -4.52 2.48 -10.86
C PHE A 100 -4.16 2.86 -12.29
N ASP A 101 -2.86 2.81 -12.61
CA ASP A 101 -2.30 3.03 -13.95
C ASP A 101 -2.61 4.42 -14.52
N VAL A 102 -2.41 5.47 -13.72
CA VAL A 102 -2.61 6.87 -14.11
C VAL A 102 -1.30 7.65 -14.18
N GLY A 103 -0.22 6.98 -14.59
CA GLY A 103 1.11 7.57 -14.71
C GLY A 103 1.21 8.69 -15.74
N VAL A 104 2.26 9.50 -15.61
CA VAL A 104 2.49 10.71 -16.41
C VAL A 104 2.70 10.45 -17.90
N ALA A 105 3.07 9.24 -18.29
CA ALA A 105 3.17 8.84 -19.71
C ALA A 105 1.80 8.90 -20.44
N GLY A 106 0.70 8.88 -19.69
CA GLY A 106 -0.64 9.09 -20.18
C GLY A 106 -1.40 10.02 -19.24
N LEU A 107 -0.92 11.25 -19.08
CA LEU A 107 -1.36 12.22 -18.07
C LEU A 107 -2.89 12.46 -18.09
N TRP A 108 -3.51 12.34 -19.26
CA TRP A 108 -4.96 12.46 -19.40
C TRP A 108 -5.75 11.49 -18.51
N ARG A 109 -5.20 10.28 -18.25
CA ARG A 109 -5.83 9.29 -17.36
C ARG A 109 -5.94 9.81 -15.92
N LEU A 110 -4.92 10.51 -15.43
CA LEU A 110 -4.97 11.17 -14.13
C LEU A 110 -5.97 12.34 -14.15
N LEU A 111 -5.94 13.16 -15.19
CA LEU A 111 -6.79 14.35 -15.27
C LEU A 111 -8.29 14.00 -15.31
N GLU A 112 -8.67 12.88 -15.91
CA GLU A 112 -10.04 12.38 -15.89
C GLU A 112 -10.52 11.95 -14.49
N ARG A 113 -9.59 11.63 -13.58
CA ARG A 113 -9.88 11.15 -12.23
C ARG A 113 -9.56 12.18 -11.12
N ILE A 114 -9.04 13.35 -11.49
CA ILE A 114 -8.49 14.29 -10.50
C ILE A 114 -9.55 14.87 -9.56
N GLU A 115 -10.78 15.12 -10.06
CA GLU A 115 -11.84 15.70 -9.23
C GLU A 115 -12.31 14.74 -8.12
N GLU A 116 -12.39 13.44 -8.38
CA GLU A 116 -12.70 12.47 -7.34
C GLU A 116 -11.57 12.34 -6.31
N LEU A 117 -10.30 12.43 -6.75
CA LEU A 117 -9.15 12.42 -5.86
C LEU A 117 -9.11 13.67 -4.97
N ARG A 118 -9.47 14.84 -5.50
CA ARG A 118 -9.53 16.11 -4.76
C ARG A 118 -10.52 16.09 -3.60
N SER A 119 -11.54 15.25 -3.67
CA SER A 119 -12.54 15.12 -2.60
C SER A 119 -12.01 14.39 -1.35
N LEU A 120 -10.86 13.72 -1.45
CA LEU A 120 -10.30 12.89 -0.40
C LEU A 120 -9.28 13.67 0.46
N PRO A 121 -9.19 13.43 1.75
CA PRO A 121 -8.22 14.12 2.62
C PRO A 121 -6.77 13.65 2.46
N VAL A 122 -6.56 12.40 2.02
CA VAL A 122 -5.23 11.78 1.91
C VAL A 122 -5.14 10.93 0.65
N LEU A 123 -4.02 11.04 -0.06
CA LEU A 123 -3.68 10.14 -1.17
C LEU A 123 -2.40 9.36 -0.83
N VAL A 124 -2.43 8.05 -1.05
CA VAL A 124 -1.24 7.20 -1.11
C VAL A 124 -0.90 7.01 -2.58
N VAL A 125 0.30 7.41 -3.01
CA VAL A 125 0.70 7.43 -4.41
C VAL A 125 1.94 6.57 -4.59
N ALA A 126 1.79 5.40 -5.25
CA ALA A 126 2.87 4.48 -5.54
C ALA A 126 3.42 4.70 -6.96
N ALA A 127 4.72 4.89 -7.08
CA ALA A 127 5.37 5.15 -8.35
C ALA A 127 6.82 4.64 -8.35
N GLY A 128 7.17 3.91 -9.41
CA GLY A 128 8.54 3.51 -9.72
C GLY A 128 9.18 4.41 -10.79
N MET A 129 10.22 3.93 -11.45
CA MET A 129 10.98 4.66 -12.45
C MET A 129 11.53 5.98 -11.89
N ASP A 130 11.13 7.13 -12.44
CA ASP A 130 11.46 8.48 -11.99
C ASP A 130 10.47 9.05 -10.98
N ALA A 131 9.41 8.30 -10.65
CA ALA A 131 8.34 8.69 -9.72
C ALA A 131 7.83 10.13 -9.93
N ALA A 132 7.58 10.54 -11.17
CA ALA A 132 7.08 11.86 -11.49
C ALA A 132 5.64 12.09 -11.01
N LEU A 133 4.83 11.02 -10.91
CA LEU A 133 3.42 11.10 -10.56
C LEU A 133 3.15 11.79 -9.20
N PRO A 134 3.86 11.52 -8.10
CA PRO A 134 3.67 12.23 -6.83
C PRO A 134 3.83 13.75 -6.95
N SER A 135 4.83 14.22 -7.72
CA SER A 135 5.05 15.66 -7.94
C SER A 135 3.91 16.30 -8.73
N VAL A 136 3.42 15.62 -9.76
CA VAL A 136 2.28 16.09 -10.57
C VAL A 136 1.01 16.16 -9.73
N ILE A 137 0.72 15.11 -8.96
CA ILE A 137 -0.43 15.10 -8.04
C ILE A 137 -0.29 16.21 -6.98
N GLY A 138 0.91 16.39 -6.40
CA GLY A 138 1.14 17.44 -5.41
C GLY A 138 0.91 18.86 -5.92
N GLY A 139 1.05 19.09 -7.24
CA GLY A 139 0.68 20.35 -7.88
C GLY A 139 -0.83 20.52 -8.19
N LEU A 140 -1.58 19.42 -8.22
CA LEU A 140 -3.00 19.39 -8.57
C LEU A 140 -3.93 19.19 -7.37
N TYR A 141 -3.40 18.74 -6.24
CA TYR A 141 -4.14 18.28 -5.08
C TYR A 141 -3.70 19.01 -3.81
N GLY A 142 -4.65 19.50 -3.03
CA GLY A 142 -4.37 20.32 -1.84
C GLY A 142 -4.32 19.57 -0.50
N GLY A 143 -4.49 18.24 -0.49
CA GLY A 143 -4.42 17.41 0.71
C GLY A 143 -3.05 16.77 0.92
N LEU A 144 -2.96 15.85 1.87
CA LEU A 144 -1.72 15.12 2.16
C LEU A 144 -1.45 14.05 1.10
N VAL A 145 -0.27 14.08 0.49
CA VAL A 145 0.24 13.01 -0.37
C VAL A 145 1.27 12.18 0.40
N VAL A 146 0.96 10.89 0.60
CA VAL A 146 1.92 9.89 1.10
C VAL A 146 2.49 9.15 -0.09
N ALA A 147 3.67 9.53 -0.54
CA ALA A 147 4.32 8.94 -1.69
C ALA A 147 5.09 7.66 -1.31
N VAL A 148 4.90 6.62 -2.11
CA VAL A 148 5.58 5.34 -1.98
C VAL A 148 6.47 5.12 -3.20
N PRO A 149 7.78 5.31 -3.09
CA PRO A 149 8.69 4.89 -4.16
C PRO A 149 8.61 3.38 -4.30
N THR A 150 8.52 2.86 -5.52
CA THR A 150 8.55 1.41 -5.75
C THR A 150 9.87 0.98 -6.37
N SER A 151 10.24 -0.28 -6.15
CA SER A 151 11.43 -0.89 -6.77
C SER A 151 11.25 -1.19 -8.28
N VAL A 152 10.07 -0.89 -8.81
CA VAL A 152 9.74 -1.03 -10.23
C VAL A 152 10.61 -0.08 -11.06
N GLY A 153 11.41 -0.65 -11.95
CA GLY A 153 12.30 0.12 -12.80
C GLY A 153 13.44 -0.72 -13.37
N TYR A 154 14.18 -0.14 -14.29
CA TYR A 154 15.36 -0.76 -14.92
C TYR A 154 16.46 0.28 -15.13
N GLY A 155 17.69 -0.17 -15.48
CA GLY A 155 18.83 0.72 -15.66
C GLY A 155 19.08 1.57 -14.41
N VAL A 156 19.18 2.88 -14.55
CA VAL A 156 19.42 3.82 -13.43
C VAL A 156 18.26 3.90 -12.45
N ALA A 157 17.07 3.45 -12.84
CA ALA A 157 15.87 3.45 -12.00
C ALA A 157 15.67 2.10 -11.27
N ALA A 158 16.53 1.12 -11.46
CA ALA A 158 16.41 -0.18 -10.80
C ALA A 158 16.44 -0.06 -9.27
N GLY A 159 15.60 -0.84 -8.58
CA GLY A 159 15.60 -0.93 -7.12
C GLY A 159 14.98 0.25 -6.36
N GLY A 160 14.40 1.23 -7.07
CA GLY A 160 13.58 2.30 -6.46
C GLY A 160 14.36 3.47 -5.86
N GLN A 161 15.71 3.48 -5.91
CA GLN A 161 16.50 4.59 -5.36
C GLN A 161 16.27 5.88 -6.16
N ALA A 162 16.16 5.79 -7.48
CA ALA A 162 15.83 6.94 -8.33
C ALA A 162 14.46 7.52 -7.98
N ALA A 163 13.46 6.66 -7.81
CA ALA A 163 12.11 7.04 -7.38
C ALA A 163 12.13 7.74 -6.02
N LEU A 164 12.83 7.20 -5.04
CA LEU A 164 12.96 7.80 -3.71
C LEU A 164 13.61 9.17 -3.78
N ASN A 165 14.72 9.31 -4.50
CA ASN A 165 15.44 10.58 -4.64
C ASN A 165 14.59 11.63 -5.36
N ALA A 166 13.85 11.25 -6.40
CA ALA A 166 12.97 12.16 -7.14
C ALA A 166 11.83 12.69 -6.24
N ILE A 167 11.20 11.82 -5.45
CA ILE A 167 10.16 12.24 -4.50
C ILE A 167 10.74 13.20 -3.45
N LEU A 168 11.90 12.88 -2.86
CA LEU A 168 12.53 13.73 -1.84
C LEU A 168 13.00 15.08 -2.41
N ALA A 169 13.32 15.14 -3.71
CA ALA A 169 13.72 16.38 -4.39
C ALA A 169 12.53 17.16 -4.97
N SER A 170 11.29 16.70 -4.78
CA SER A 170 10.10 17.35 -5.34
C SER A 170 9.91 18.76 -4.76
N CYS A 171 9.61 19.71 -5.65
CA CYS A 171 9.24 21.08 -5.23
C CYS A 171 7.74 21.20 -4.86
N ALA A 172 6.93 20.15 -5.07
CA ALA A 172 5.54 20.16 -4.66
C ALA A 172 5.44 20.04 -3.14
N SER A 173 4.72 20.97 -2.51
CA SER A 173 4.51 20.97 -1.05
C SER A 173 3.44 19.94 -0.65
N GLY A 174 3.49 19.47 0.60
CA GLY A 174 2.49 18.54 1.14
C GLY A 174 2.74 17.06 0.76
N ILE A 175 3.91 16.74 0.23
CA ILE A 175 4.35 15.36 -0.01
C ILE A 175 5.20 14.88 1.15
N VAL A 176 4.83 13.73 1.73
CA VAL A 176 5.68 12.95 2.63
C VAL A 176 6.01 11.62 1.96
N THR A 177 7.16 11.04 2.28
CA THR A 177 7.55 9.76 1.70
C THR A 177 7.76 8.69 2.76
N VAL A 178 7.54 7.44 2.37
CA VAL A 178 7.90 6.25 3.13
C VAL A 178 9.04 5.51 2.45
N ASN A 179 9.51 4.42 3.02
CA ASN A 179 10.55 3.61 2.40
C ASN A 179 10.08 2.93 1.10
N ILE A 180 11.02 2.48 0.27
CA ILE A 180 10.77 1.78 -0.99
C ILE A 180 9.88 0.55 -0.74
N ASP A 181 8.86 0.38 -1.57
CA ASP A 181 7.85 -0.69 -1.53
C ASP A 181 7.06 -0.77 -0.20
N ASN A 182 7.04 0.26 0.61
CA ASN A 182 6.39 0.22 1.92
C ASN A 182 4.92 0.67 1.88
N GLY A 183 4.06 -0.11 1.23
CA GLY A 183 2.61 0.12 1.19
C GLY A 183 1.97 0.11 2.58
N TYR A 184 2.39 -0.83 3.44
CA TYR A 184 1.93 -0.89 4.84
C TYR A 184 2.23 0.40 5.60
N GLY A 185 3.47 0.90 5.52
CA GLY A 185 3.87 2.14 6.19
C GLY A 185 3.10 3.36 5.69
N ALA A 186 2.82 3.42 4.39
CA ALA A 186 2.01 4.49 3.81
C ALA A 186 0.56 4.46 4.32
N ALA A 187 -0.06 3.28 4.39
CA ALA A 187 -1.38 3.12 4.99
C ALA A 187 -1.40 3.56 6.46
N CYS A 188 -0.39 3.16 7.25
CA CYS A 188 -0.25 3.58 8.64
C CYS A 188 -0.10 5.11 8.79
N ALA A 189 0.65 5.76 7.89
CA ALA A 189 0.78 7.22 7.87
C ALA A 189 -0.56 7.90 7.56
N ALA A 190 -1.28 7.39 6.55
CA ALA A 190 -2.62 7.87 6.19
C ALA A 190 -3.61 7.74 7.36
N LEU A 191 -3.63 6.57 8.04
CA LEU A 191 -4.48 6.33 9.20
C LEU A 191 -4.22 7.34 10.33
N ARG A 192 -2.97 7.61 10.63
CA ARG A 192 -2.59 8.61 11.67
C ARG A 192 -3.01 10.01 11.28
N ALA A 193 -2.84 10.39 10.01
CA ALA A 193 -3.27 11.69 9.50
C ALA A 193 -4.80 11.87 9.60
N LEU A 194 -5.57 10.82 9.35
CA LEU A 194 -7.02 10.85 9.48
C LEU A 194 -7.49 10.96 10.94
N ASN A 195 -6.81 10.32 11.89
CA ASN A 195 -7.19 10.33 13.31
C ASN A 195 -6.89 11.67 14.00
N HIS A 196 -5.95 12.46 13.49
CA HIS A 196 -5.67 13.81 13.99
C HIS A 196 -6.68 14.87 13.50
N ARG A 197 -7.68 14.48 12.70
CA ARG A 197 -8.75 15.35 12.21
C ARG A 197 -10.10 15.13 12.93
N ALA A 198 -10.09 14.37 14.01
CA ALA A 198 -11.28 14.17 14.85
C ALA A 198 -11.39 15.24 15.95
#